data_58652f659b5017ca1eb7408061ada4f9
#
_entry.id   58652f659b5017ca1eb7408061ada4f9
#
_cell.length_a   1.000
_cell.length_b   1.000
_cell.length_c   1.000
_cell.angle_alpha   90.00
_cell.angle_beta   90.00
_cell.angle_gamma   90.00
#
_symmetry.space_group_name_H-M   'P 1'
#
loop_
_entity.id
_entity.type
_entity.pdbx_description
1 polymer ?
#
loop_
_entity_poly.entity_id
_entity_poly.type
_entity_poly.pdbx_seq_one_letter_code
_entity_poly.pdbx_strand_id
1 'polypeptide(L)'
;MKYVGEQDFDHKNPQRTGVLICNLGTPESYKVKDVRNFLKEFLSDGRVIEIPKAIWWFILNGIILRFRPKKSAKLYESVWTEEGSPLLVYSQKMVEKVRALMPENIEVELAMRYGKPEMEKALLSLKDKNCRNLIVLPMFPQYSGTTTGSVFDEVTRVLSKWRWVPAINFINSYHDNKNYINALAQSIKTKMNGRSPQKVIFTYHGIPKRNFDLGDPYHCLCLKTTRLVSEKLGLDEKMYMTTFQSRFGPSEWLKPYTSETMEELPSLGIKDIMVVAPAFSVDCLETIEEIDEENKEIFLNAGGENFEYVPCLNDSDDHIQFIKKTIEQHTASFK
;
A
#
# COMPACT_ATOMS: atom_id res chain seq x y z
N MET A 1 -3.41 22.14 -27.22
CA MET A 1 -2.79 20.99 -26.52
C MET A 1 -2.55 19.88 -27.56
N LYS A 2 -1.34 19.28 -27.62
CA LYS A 2 -1.05 18.20 -28.58
C LYS A 2 -1.27 16.87 -27.88
N TYR A 3 -2.24 16.07 -28.33
CA TYR A 3 -2.49 14.73 -27.80
C TYR A 3 -1.43 13.74 -28.28
N VAL A 4 -1.05 12.81 -27.40
CA VAL A 4 -0.12 11.72 -27.71
C VAL A 4 -0.87 10.69 -28.55
N GLY A 5 -0.45 10.52 -29.81
CA GLY A 5 -0.95 9.52 -30.76
C GLY A 5 0.04 8.38 -30.93
N GLU A 6 -0.29 7.48 -31.85
CA GLU A 6 0.56 6.38 -32.31
C GLU A 6 0.79 6.61 -33.81
N GLN A 7 2.05 6.79 -34.22
CA GLN A 7 2.39 6.87 -35.64
C GLN A 7 2.26 5.47 -36.24
N ASP A 8 1.77 5.41 -37.47
CA ASP A 8 1.61 4.17 -38.24
C ASP A 8 0.76 3.08 -37.52
N PHE A 9 -0.25 3.55 -36.75
CA PHE A 9 -1.13 2.65 -36.00
C PHE A 9 -1.90 1.71 -36.94
N ASP A 10 -1.72 0.40 -36.74
CA ASP A 10 -2.49 -0.61 -37.48
C ASP A 10 -3.82 -0.92 -36.78
N HIS A 11 -4.92 -0.48 -37.38
CA HIS A 11 -6.29 -0.74 -36.92
C HIS A 11 -6.70 -2.21 -36.89
N LYS A 12 -5.93 -3.12 -37.52
CA LYS A 12 -6.17 -4.57 -37.53
C LYS A 12 -5.53 -5.30 -36.36
N ASN A 13 -4.61 -4.63 -35.61
CA ASN A 13 -4.00 -5.24 -34.46
C ASN A 13 -5.04 -5.60 -33.39
N PRO A 14 -5.02 -6.82 -32.86
CA PRO A 14 -5.97 -7.23 -31.82
C PRO A 14 -5.79 -6.38 -30.58
N GLN A 15 -6.92 -5.95 -30.02
CA GLN A 15 -6.92 -5.21 -28.77
C GLN A 15 -6.65 -6.16 -27.59
N ARG A 16 -5.86 -5.69 -26.64
CA ARG A 16 -5.52 -6.40 -25.40
C ARG A 16 -6.10 -5.69 -24.18
N THR A 17 -6.10 -6.40 -23.06
CA THR A 17 -6.39 -5.81 -21.74
C THR A 17 -5.09 -5.57 -21.02
N GLY A 18 -4.87 -4.34 -20.59
CA GLY A 18 -3.76 -3.96 -19.71
C GLY A 18 -4.19 -3.99 -18.25
N VAL A 19 -3.32 -4.46 -17.40
CA VAL A 19 -3.46 -4.40 -15.94
C VAL A 19 -2.30 -3.59 -15.39
N LEU A 20 -2.61 -2.48 -14.75
CA LEU A 20 -1.65 -1.65 -14.05
C LEU A 20 -1.76 -1.92 -12.55
N ILE A 21 -0.80 -2.65 -12.00
CA ILE A 21 -0.68 -2.84 -10.54
C ILE A 21 0.15 -1.68 -9.99
N CYS A 22 -0.42 -0.93 -9.04
CA CYS A 22 0.20 0.28 -8.50
C CYS A 22 0.48 0.16 -7.01
N ASN A 23 1.73 0.42 -6.59
CA ASN A 23 2.06 0.56 -5.18
C ASN A 23 2.58 1.99 -4.88
N LEU A 24 2.83 2.29 -3.59
CA LEU A 24 3.26 3.62 -3.13
C LEU A 24 4.55 4.07 -3.80
N GLY A 25 5.55 3.23 -3.72
CA GLY A 25 6.89 3.53 -4.17
C GLY A 25 7.91 3.62 -3.04
N THR A 26 9.16 3.76 -3.44
CA THR A 26 10.32 3.74 -2.54
C THR A 26 11.47 4.53 -3.18
N PRO A 27 12.47 5.01 -2.40
CA PRO A 27 13.68 5.61 -2.97
C PRO A 27 14.42 4.63 -3.89
N GLU A 28 15.20 5.14 -4.84
CA GLU A 28 16.05 4.31 -5.71
C GLU A 28 17.20 3.63 -4.93
N SER A 29 17.65 4.24 -3.85
CA SER A 29 18.56 3.67 -2.87
C SER A 29 18.36 4.32 -1.51
N TYR A 30 18.90 3.71 -0.45
CA TYR A 30 18.89 4.31 0.89
C TYR A 30 19.80 5.53 1.04
N LYS A 31 20.54 5.96 -0.01
CA LYS A 31 21.37 7.16 0.04
C LYS A 31 20.54 8.42 0.24
N VAL A 32 21.05 9.34 1.06
CA VAL A 32 20.34 10.57 1.44
C VAL A 32 19.81 11.37 0.23
N LYS A 33 20.52 11.35 -0.91
CA LYS A 33 20.10 12.03 -2.14
C LYS A 33 18.83 11.42 -2.71
N ASP A 34 18.77 10.10 -2.79
CA ASP A 34 17.66 9.38 -3.42
C ASP A 34 16.43 9.38 -2.49
N VAL A 35 16.66 9.24 -1.18
CA VAL A 35 15.60 9.43 -0.17
C VAL A 35 15.04 10.86 -0.21
N ARG A 36 15.89 11.89 -0.41
CA ARG A 36 15.43 13.28 -0.57
C ARG A 36 14.55 13.45 -1.81
N ASN A 37 14.93 12.84 -2.93
CA ASN A 37 14.16 12.91 -4.18
C ASN A 37 12.78 12.26 -4.01
N PHE A 38 12.76 11.07 -3.43
CA PHE A 38 11.51 10.36 -3.11
C PHE A 38 10.61 11.17 -2.16
N LEU A 39 11.15 11.67 -1.06
CA LEU A 39 10.39 12.48 -0.11
C LEU A 39 9.88 13.78 -0.75
N LYS A 40 10.64 14.37 -1.66
CA LYS A 40 10.21 15.57 -2.39
C LYS A 40 9.00 15.27 -3.26
N GLU A 41 9.03 14.18 -4.02
CA GLU A 41 7.91 13.76 -4.87
C GLU A 41 6.67 13.44 -4.02
N PHE A 42 6.83 12.56 -3.04
CA PHE A 42 5.77 12.11 -2.14
C PHE A 42 5.10 13.27 -1.38
N LEU A 43 5.88 14.12 -0.73
CA LEU A 43 5.36 15.23 0.07
C LEU A 43 4.93 16.45 -0.77
N SER A 44 5.16 16.44 -2.07
CA SER A 44 4.63 17.47 -2.99
C SER A 44 3.21 17.15 -3.47
N ASP A 45 2.70 15.95 -3.19
CA ASP A 45 1.35 15.56 -3.58
C ASP A 45 0.32 16.26 -2.67
N GLY A 46 -0.59 17.00 -3.30
CA GLY A 46 -1.66 17.71 -2.60
C GLY A 46 -2.69 16.78 -1.96
N ARG A 47 -2.78 15.50 -2.38
CA ARG A 47 -3.60 14.48 -1.72
C ARG A 47 -3.00 14.02 -0.39
N VAL A 48 -1.67 14.04 -0.30
CA VAL A 48 -0.94 13.63 0.92
C VAL A 48 -0.85 14.80 1.90
N ILE A 49 -0.56 15.99 1.39
CA ILE A 49 -0.39 17.21 2.20
C ILE A 49 -1.36 18.29 1.73
N GLU A 50 -2.43 18.47 2.48
CA GLU A 50 -3.48 19.45 2.21
C GLU A 50 -3.17 20.84 2.80
N ILE A 51 -1.98 21.36 2.50
CA ILE A 51 -1.55 22.72 2.87
C ILE A 51 -1.45 23.56 1.60
N PRO A 52 -1.80 24.87 1.64
CA PRO A 52 -1.65 25.76 0.47
C PRO A 52 -0.24 25.66 -0.14
N LYS A 53 -0.17 25.38 -1.45
CA LYS A 53 1.08 25.02 -2.16
C LYS A 53 2.25 25.97 -1.89
N ALA A 54 2.00 27.28 -1.86
CA ALA A 54 3.05 28.27 -1.63
C ALA A 54 3.66 28.14 -0.23
N ILE A 55 2.84 28.01 0.82
CA ILE A 55 3.30 27.84 2.20
C ILE A 55 4.05 26.52 2.33
N TRP A 56 3.47 25.45 1.79
CA TRP A 56 4.07 24.13 1.87
C TRP A 56 5.41 24.04 1.13
N TRP A 57 5.54 24.71 -0.01
CA TRP A 57 6.79 24.74 -0.74
C TRP A 57 7.97 25.26 0.11
N PHE A 58 7.76 26.33 0.89
CA PHE A 58 8.79 26.86 1.80
C PHE A 58 9.11 25.89 2.93
N ILE A 59 8.11 25.28 3.55
CA ILE A 59 8.29 24.30 4.62
C ILE A 59 9.03 23.06 4.09
N LEU A 60 8.58 22.53 2.97
CA LEU A 60 9.15 21.33 2.36
C LEU A 60 10.61 21.54 2.00
N ASN A 61 10.93 22.57 1.22
CA ASN A 61 12.29 22.80 0.72
C ASN A 61 13.21 23.46 1.76
N GLY A 62 12.66 24.33 2.61
CA GLY A 62 13.42 25.07 3.63
C GLY A 62 13.75 24.25 4.85
N ILE A 63 12.88 23.33 5.27
CA ILE A 63 13.00 22.59 6.52
C ILE A 63 13.06 21.08 6.27
N ILE A 64 11.97 20.50 5.74
CA ILE A 64 11.80 19.04 5.72
C ILE A 64 12.91 18.37 4.91
N LEU A 65 13.14 18.79 3.68
CA LEU A 65 14.13 18.18 2.79
C LEU A 65 15.60 18.47 3.20
N ARG A 66 15.83 19.35 4.18
CA ARG A 66 17.17 19.57 4.75
C ARG A 66 17.51 18.56 5.84
N PHE A 67 16.54 18.24 6.72
CA PHE A 67 16.80 17.46 7.92
C PHE A 67 16.28 16.03 7.86
N ARG A 68 15.04 15.82 7.38
CA ARG A 68 14.39 14.52 7.36
C ARG A 68 15.11 13.46 6.52
N PRO A 69 15.68 13.75 5.32
CA PRO A 69 16.31 12.73 4.49
C PRO A 69 17.44 11.96 5.15
N LYS A 70 18.23 12.60 6.03
CA LYS A 70 19.32 11.93 6.77
C LYS A 70 18.78 10.90 7.77
N LYS A 71 17.69 11.24 8.48
CA LYS A 71 17.04 10.32 9.43
C LYS A 71 16.39 9.17 8.66
N SER A 72 15.58 9.48 7.66
CA SER A 72 14.89 8.46 6.86
C SER A 72 15.86 7.54 6.11
N ALA A 73 17.01 8.05 5.64
CA ALA A 73 18.03 7.25 4.97
C ALA A 73 18.56 6.12 5.85
N LYS A 74 18.77 6.36 7.15
CA LYS A 74 19.20 5.34 8.11
C LYS A 74 18.13 4.26 8.32
N LEU A 75 16.85 4.66 8.37
CA LEU A 75 15.74 3.72 8.49
C LEU A 75 15.58 2.89 7.21
N TYR A 76 15.78 3.49 6.02
CA TYR A 76 15.81 2.71 4.77
C TYR A 76 17.00 1.76 4.72
N GLU A 77 18.17 2.18 5.22
CA GLU A 77 19.38 1.35 5.25
C GLU A 77 19.18 0.09 6.12
N SER A 78 18.49 0.18 7.28
CA SER A 78 18.25 -0.96 8.16
C SER A 78 17.34 -2.03 7.54
N VAL A 79 16.41 -1.65 6.67
CA VAL A 79 15.48 -2.60 6.01
C VAL A 79 15.92 -2.98 4.59
N TRP A 80 17.02 -2.38 4.08
CA TRP A 80 17.44 -2.59 2.70
C TRP A 80 18.07 -3.97 2.51
N THR A 81 17.57 -4.74 1.55
CA THR A 81 18.09 -6.05 1.21
C THR A 81 19.17 -5.99 0.14
N GLU A 82 19.84 -7.10 -0.15
CA GLU A 82 20.79 -7.22 -1.28
C GLU A 82 20.09 -6.98 -2.62
N GLU A 83 18.78 -7.31 -2.74
CA GLU A 83 17.98 -7.12 -3.96
C GLU A 83 17.43 -5.68 -4.06
N GLY A 84 17.41 -4.92 -2.97
CA GLY A 84 16.88 -3.55 -2.93
C GLY A 84 15.86 -3.30 -1.82
N SER A 85 14.99 -2.31 -2.02
CA SER A 85 13.90 -2.02 -1.10
C SER A 85 12.88 -3.16 -1.06
N PRO A 86 12.49 -3.67 0.12
CA PRO A 86 11.48 -4.72 0.26
C PRO A 86 10.20 -4.43 -0.52
N LEU A 87 9.68 -3.20 -0.42
CA LEU A 87 8.48 -2.79 -1.16
C LEU A 87 8.60 -3.02 -2.66
N LEU A 88 9.73 -2.65 -3.26
CA LEU A 88 9.95 -2.83 -4.69
C LEU A 88 10.17 -4.30 -5.05
N VAL A 89 11.02 -4.99 -4.29
CA VAL A 89 11.37 -6.41 -4.54
C VAL A 89 10.13 -7.30 -4.47
N TYR A 90 9.34 -7.20 -3.41
CA TYR A 90 8.11 -7.98 -3.28
C TYR A 90 7.05 -7.59 -4.32
N SER A 91 6.92 -6.30 -4.65
CA SER A 91 6.00 -5.87 -5.71
C SER A 91 6.40 -6.45 -7.08
N GLN A 92 7.69 -6.51 -7.40
CA GLN A 92 8.20 -7.12 -8.64
C GLN A 92 7.93 -8.62 -8.68
N LYS A 93 8.32 -9.36 -7.61
CA LYS A 93 8.06 -10.80 -7.49
C LYS A 93 6.57 -11.13 -7.61
N MET A 94 5.72 -10.33 -6.96
CA MET A 94 4.26 -10.47 -7.04
C MET A 94 3.77 -10.28 -8.48
N VAL A 95 4.18 -9.22 -9.17
CA VAL A 95 3.75 -8.95 -10.55
C VAL A 95 4.25 -10.01 -11.52
N GLU A 96 5.47 -10.51 -11.37
CA GLU A 96 6.02 -11.61 -12.16
C GLU A 96 5.18 -12.90 -12.03
N LYS A 97 4.84 -13.28 -10.80
CA LYS A 97 3.96 -14.43 -10.55
C LYS A 97 2.56 -14.22 -11.12
N VAL A 98 1.97 -13.03 -10.96
CA VAL A 98 0.68 -12.70 -11.56
C VAL A 98 0.75 -12.80 -13.08
N ARG A 99 1.76 -12.20 -13.71
CA ARG A 99 1.96 -12.21 -15.17
C ARG A 99 2.04 -13.64 -15.71
N ALA A 100 2.74 -14.53 -15.02
CA ALA A 100 2.87 -15.93 -15.41
C ALA A 100 1.52 -16.70 -15.41
N LEU A 101 0.52 -16.20 -14.69
CA LEU A 101 -0.81 -16.81 -14.61
C LEU A 101 -1.84 -16.17 -15.56
N MET A 102 -1.48 -15.11 -16.27
CA MET A 102 -2.40 -14.43 -17.18
C MET A 102 -2.36 -15.04 -18.58
N PRO A 103 -3.49 -15.06 -19.30
CA PRO A 103 -3.51 -15.43 -20.70
C PRO A 103 -2.81 -14.37 -21.56
N GLU A 104 -2.37 -14.75 -22.77
CA GLU A 104 -1.57 -13.91 -23.69
C GLU A 104 -2.20 -12.55 -24.05
N ASN A 105 -3.52 -12.44 -23.98
CA ASN A 105 -4.24 -11.20 -24.29
C ASN A 105 -4.35 -10.24 -23.10
N ILE A 106 -3.76 -10.57 -21.94
CA ILE A 106 -3.69 -9.71 -20.75
C ILE A 106 -2.24 -9.36 -20.47
N GLU A 107 -1.92 -8.07 -20.52
CA GLU A 107 -0.62 -7.52 -20.20
C GLU A 107 -0.62 -6.95 -18.77
N VAL A 108 0.41 -7.24 -17.98
CA VAL A 108 0.50 -6.78 -16.59
C VAL A 108 1.77 -5.94 -16.41
N GLU A 109 1.61 -4.71 -15.92
CA GLU A 109 2.72 -3.82 -15.62
C GLU A 109 2.66 -3.35 -14.16
N LEU A 110 3.85 -3.20 -13.56
CA LEU A 110 4.03 -2.59 -12.25
C LEU A 110 4.28 -1.10 -12.41
N ALA A 111 3.64 -0.29 -11.58
CA ALA A 111 3.99 1.11 -11.40
C ALA A 111 4.10 1.48 -9.92
N MET A 112 4.93 2.48 -9.64
CA MET A 112 4.96 3.15 -8.35
C MET A 112 4.29 4.51 -8.48
N ARG A 113 3.53 4.89 -7.43
CA ARG A 113 2.94 6.23 -7.41
C ARG A 113 4.02 7.29 -7.28
N TYR A 114 5.10 6.98 -6.55
CA TYR A 114 6.28 7.83 -6.41
C TYR A 114 7.54 7.00 -6.67
N GLY A 115 8.47 7.59 -7.44
CA GLY A 115 9.72 6.90 -7.82
C GLY A 115 9.55 5.95 -9.01
N LYS A 116 10.24 4.81 -8.98
CA LYS A 116 10.32 3.87 -10.11
C LYS A 116 9.81 2.48 -9.75
N PRO A 117 9.19 1.75 -10.73
CA PRO A 117 8.85 2.14 -12.11
C PRO A 117 7.82 3.26 -12.18
N GLU A 118 8.08 4.25 -13.03
CA GLU A 118 7.21 5.42 -13.18
C GLU A 118 5.86 5.03 -13.81
N MET A 119 4.76 5.56 -13.29
CA MET A 119 3.41 5.26 -13.77
C MET A 119 3.21 5.63 -15.25
N GLU A 120 3.74 6.77 -15.70
CA GLU A 120 3.65 7.19 -17.10
C GLU A 120 4.32 6.19 -18.04
N LYS A 121 5.49 5.63 -17.67
CA LYS A 121 6.19 4.62 -18.47
C LYS A 121 5.45 3.29 -18.53
N ALA A 122 4.90 2.85 -17.41
CA ALA A 122 4.10 1.62 -17.35
C ALA A 122 2.83 1.74 -18.21
N LEU A 123 2.13 2.87 -18.15
CA LEU A 123 0.97 3.14 -18.99
C LEU A 123 1.34 3.21 -20.49
N LEU A 124 2.47 3.83 -20.84
CA LEU A 124 2.96 3.86 -22.22
C LEU A 124 3.31 2.45 -22.72
N SER A 125 3.94 1.61 -21.90
CA SER A 125 4.20 0.20 -22.22
C SER A 125 2.91 -0.55 -22.56
N LEU A 126 1.85 -0.39 -21.76
CA LEU A 126 0.54 -0.98 -22.04
C LEU A 126 -0.08 -0.43 -23.34
N LYS A 127 0.05 0.88 -23.57
CA LYS A 127 -0.43 1.52 -24.81
C LYS A 127 0.26 0.94 -26.04
N ASP A 128 1.58 0.78 -26.01
CA ASP A 128 2.38 0.26 -27.12
C ASP A 128 2.06 -1.21 -27.45
N LYS A 129 1.56 -1.95 -26.44
CA LYS A 129 1.03 -3.32 -26.60
C LYS A 129 -0.45 -3.38 -27.04
N ASN A 130 -1.01 -2.27 -27.50
CA ASN A 130 -2.39 -2.13 -27.93
C ASN A 130 -3.44 -2.47 -26.86
N CYS A 131 -3.16 -2.18 -25.58
CA CYS A 131 -4.13 -2.34 -24.51
C CYS A 131 -5.19 -1.20 -24.57
N ARG A 132 -6.42 -1.57 -24.94
CA ARG A 132 -7.56 -0.62 -25.06
C ARG A 132 -8.57 -0.76 -23.93
N ASN A 133 -8.45 -1.80 -23.14
CA ASN A 133 -9.10 -1.99 -21.85
C ASN A 133 -8.03 -1.91 -20.77
N LEU A 134 -8.23 -1.13 -19.73
CA LEU A 134 -7.27 -0.91 -18.66
C LEU A 134 -7.91 -1.21 -17.31
N ILE A 135 -7.34 -2.16 -16.58
CA ILE A 135 -7.64 -2.40 -15.16
C ILE A 135 -6.54 -1.72 -14.36
N VAL A 136 -6.90 -0.82 -13.46
CA VAL A 136 -5.97 -0.21 -12.49
C VAL A 136 -6.25 -0.79 -11.13
N LEU A 137 -5.23 -1.46 -10.56
CA LEU A 137 -5.29 -2.10 -9.25
C LEU A 137 -4.28 -1.42 -8.30
N PRO A 138 -4.69 -0.40 -7.54
CA PRO A 138 -3.88 0.13 -6.46
C PRO A 138 -3.72 -0.91 -5.35
N MET A 139 -2.49 -1.11 -4.86
CA MET A 139 -2.19 -2.09 -3.82
C MET A 139 -2.50 -1.55 -2.41
N PHE A 140 -3.62 -0.86 -2.29
CA PHE A 140 -4.18 -0.29 -1.07
C PHE A 140 -5.58 -0.87 -0.85
N PRO A 141 -5.73 -1.88 0.02
CA PRO A 141 -7.01 -2.56 0.21
C PRO A 141 -8.13 -1.63 0.67
N GLN A 142 -7.81 -0.71 1.59
CA GLN A 142 -8.72 0.30 2.10
C GLN A 142 -8.50 1.61 1.34
N TYR A 143 -9.56 2.14 0.73
CA TYR A 143 -9.50 3.45 0.05
C TYR A 143 -9.13 4.55 1.03
N SER A 144 -8.25 5.44 0.60
CA SER A 144 -8.09 6.80 1.12
C SER A 144 -7.81 7.76 -0.02
N GLY A 145 -8.20 9.02 0.16
CA GLY A 145 -7.82 10.09 -0.75
C GLY A 145 -6.30 10.24 -0.89
N THR A 146 -5.56 9.91 0.18
CA THR A 146 -4.08 10.00 0.23
C THR A 146 -3.36 8.88 -0.52
N THR A 147 -4.02 7.78 -0.81
CA THR A 147 -3.46 6.59 -1.49
C THR A 147 -4.14 6.34 -2.83
N THR A 148 -5.27 5.65 -2.81
CA THR A 148 -6.04 5.31 -4.03
C THR A 148 -6.46 6.56 -4.81
N GLY A 149 -6.86 7.64 -4.12
CA GLY A 149 -7.19 8.90 -4.76
C GLY A 149 -5.99 9.54 -5.47
N SER A 150 -4.80 9.46 -4.87
CA SER A 150 -3.55 9.93 -5.48
C SER A 150 -3.16 9.13 -6.74
N VAL A 151 -3.34 7.80 -6.71
CA VAL A 151 -3.14 6.95 -7.92
C VAL A 151 -4.12 7.34 -9.02
N PHE A 152 -5.39 7.56 -8.68
CA PHE A 152 -6.41 7.99 -9.66
C PHE A 152 -6.02 9.31 -10.33
N ASP A 153 -5.57 10.31 -9.57
CA ASP A 153 -5.15 11.60 -10.11
C ASP A 153 -3.97 11.45 -11.09
N GLU A 154 -2.98 10.61 -10.78
CA GLU A 154 -1.83 10.41 -11.64
C GLU A 154 -2.18 9.62 -12.92
N VAL A 155 -2.97 8.54 -12.81
CA VAL A 155 -3.45 7.79 -13.98
C VAL A 155 -4.23 8.71 -14.92
N THR A 156 -5.17 9.48 -14.38
CA THR A 156 -5.99 10.39 -15.20
C THR A 156 -5.17 11.53 -15.79
N ARG A 157 -4.16 12.05 -15.08
CA ARG A 157 -3.20 13.05 -15.59
C ARG A 157 -2.47 12.54 -16.84
N VAL A 158 -2.08 11.28 -16.84
CA VAL A 158 -1.39 10.67 -17.98
C VAL A 158 -2.38 10.42 -19.14
N LEU A 159 -3.48 9.73 -18.86
CA LEU A 159 -4.44 9.31 -19.88
C LEU A 159 -5.15 10.48 -20.55
N SER A 160 -5.38 11.59 -19.85
CA SER A 160 -5.99 12.81 -20.42
C SER A 160 -5.19 13.43 -21.58
N LYS A 161 -3.91 13.06 -21.73
CA LYS A 161 -3.06 13.50 -22.83
C LYS A 161 -3.13 12.58 -24.05
N TRP A 162 -3.75 11.40 -23.92
CA TRP A 162 -3.78 10.43 -25.00
C TRP A 162 -4.88 10.75 -26.04
N ARG A 163 -4.59 10.49 -27.30
CA ARG A 163 -5.57 10.63 -28.39
C ARG A 163 -6.68 9.59 -28.28
N TRP A 164 -6.32 8.36 -27.99
CA TRP A 164 -7.25 7.26 -27.71
C TRP A 164 -7.13 6.88 -26.23
N VAL A 165 -8.09 7.29 -25.42
CA VAL A 165 -8.21 6.92 -24.02
C VAL A 165 -8.84 5.51 -23.95
N PRO A 166 -8.21 4.53 -23.27
CA PRO A 166 -8.77 3.21 -23.11
C PRO A 166 -10.04 3.21 -22.26
N ALA A 167 -10.85 2.15 -22.35
CA ALA A 167 -11.85 1.88 -21.32
C ALA A 167 -11.14 1.57 -20.00
N ILE A 168 -11.62 2.15 -18.89
CA ILE A 168 -10.94 2.06 -17.59
C ILE A 168 -11.85 1.37 -16.58
N ASN A 169 -11.31 0.36 -15.92
CA ASN A 169 -11.87 -0.21 -14.71
C ASN A 169 -10.90 0.06 -13.56
N PHE A 170 -11.23 1.06 -12.72
CA PHE A 170 -10.41 1.46 -11.59
C PHE A 170 -10.92 0.80 -10.31
N ILE A 171 -10.10 -0.06 -9.72
CA ILE A 171 -10.45 -0.78 -8.49
C ILE A 171 -10.23 0.15 -7.30
N ASN A 172 -11.32 0.68 -6.78
CA ASN A 172 -11.29 1.71 -5.74
C ASN A 172 -10.89 1.16 -4.36
N SER A 173 -11.34 -0.06 -4.02
CA SER A 173 -10.99 -0.75 -2.79
C SER A 173 -11.32 -2.24 -2.91
N TYR A 174 -10.68 -3.05 -2.05
CA TYR A 174 -10.97 -4.48 -1.93
C TYR A 174 -10.89 -4.97 -0.47
N HIS A 175 -11.07 -4.04 0.46
CA HIS A 175 -10.97 -4.22 1.92
C HIS A 175 -11.88 -5.31 2.50
N ASP A 176 -12.96 -5.69 1.81
CA ASP A 176 -13.93 -6.72 2.19
C ASP A 176 -14.03 -7.86 1.16
N ASN A 177 -13.14 -7.89 0.17
CA ASN A 177 -13.10 -8.96 -0.82
C ASN A 177 -12.83 -10.31 -0.12
N LYS A 178 -13.70 -11.29 -0.35
CA LYS A 178 -13.63 -12.61 0.32
C LYS A 178 -12.28 -13.31 0.12
N ASN A 179 -11.67 -13.21 -1.06
CA ASN A 179 -10.38 -13.86 -1.33
C ASN A 179 -9.25 -13.14 -0.59
N TYR A 180 -9.28 -11.81 -0.52
CA TYR A 180 -8.33 -11.02 0.26
C TYR A 180 -8.45 -11.32 1.77
N ILE A 181 -9.67 -11.31 2.32
CA ILE A 181 -9.91 -11.65 3.72
C ILE A 181 -9.45 -13.09 4.04
N ASN A 182 -9.68 -14.04 3.13
CA ASN A 182 -9.22 -15.42 3.30
C ASN A 182 -7.67 -15.49 3.30
N ALA A 183 -6.99 -14.78 2.40
CA ALA A 183 -5.52 -14.73 2.34
C ALA A 183 -4.93 -14.17 3.64
N LEU A 184 -5.49 -13.07 4.16
CA LEU A 184 -5.06 -12.50 5.44
C LEU A 184 -5.31 -13.47 6.62
N ALA A 185 -6.50 -14.04 6.71
CA ALA A 185 -6.81 -14.98 7.77
C ALA A 185 -5.90 -16.22 7.73
N GLN A 186 -5.59 -16.73 6.52
CA GLN A 186 -4.68 -17.86 6.36
C GLN A 186 -3.24 -17.50 6.75
N SER A 187 -2.74 -16.32 6.37
CA SER A 187 -1.42 -15.84 6.77
C SER A 187 -1.30 -15.75 8.30
N ILE A 188 -2.28 -15.14 8.97
CA ILE A 188 -2.33 -15.05 10.44
C ILE A 188 -2.38 -16.45 11.06
N LYS A 189 -3.25 -17.33 10.58
CA LYS A 189 -3.39 -18.70 11.09
C LYS A 189 -2.10 -19.50 10.95
N THR A 190 -1.41 -19.37 9.82
CA THR A 190 -0.13 -20.03 9.56
C THR A 190 0.93 -19.51 10.55
N LYS A 191 0.98 -18.21 10.79
CA LYS A 191 1.91 -17.60 11.75
C LYS A 191 1.58 -17.99 13.19
N MET A 192 0.31 -18.12 13.55
CA MET A 192 -0.12 -18.63 14.86
C MET A 192 0.43 -20.04 15.12
N ASN A 193 0.50 -20.90 14.12
CA ASN A 193 1.05 -22.26 14.21
C ASN A 193 0.52 -23.04 15.45
N GLY A 194 -0.78 -22.95 15.69
CA GLY A 194 -1.44 -23.58 16.85
C GLY A 194 -1.36 -22.78 18.17
N ARG A 195 -0.60 -21.69 18.23
CA ARG A 195 -0.61 -20.76 19.37
C ARG A 195 -1.89 -19.92 19.37
N SER A 196 -2.25 -19.43 20.55
CA SER A 196 -3.33 -18.46 20.72
C SER A 196 -2.77 -17.26 21.48
N PRO A 197 -2.40 -16.18 20.79
CA PRO A 197 -1.93 -14.96 21.45
C PRO A 197 -3.06 -14.38 22.32
N GLN A 198 -2.72 -13.66 23.37
CA GLN A 198 -3.73 -12.98 24.20
C GLN A 198 -4.47 -11.92 23.40
N LYS A 199 -3.80 -11.29 22.42
CA LYS A 199 -4.43 -10.30 21.54
C LYS A 199 -3.80 -10.25 20.16
N VAL A 200 -4.63 -10.10 19.12
CA VAL A 200 -4.22 -9.79 17.74
C VAL A 200 -4.45 -8.30 17.49
N ILE A 201 -3.39 -7.59 17.17
CA ILE A 201 -3.41 -6.15 16.88
C ILE A 201 -3.42 -5.96 15.37
N PHE A 202 -4.49 -5.37 14.84
CA PHE A 202 -4.59 -4.97 13.45
C PHE A 202 -4.17 -3.50 13.36
N THR A 203 -2.95 -3.24 12.92
CA THR A 203 -2.43 -1.88 12.77
C THR A 203 -2.55 -1.41 11.33
N TYR A 204 -2.90 -0.14 11.16
CA TYR A 204 -3.05 0.52 9.86
C TYR A 204 -2.25 1.81 9.86
N HIS A 205 -1.73 2.21 8.71
CA HIS A 205 -1.13 3.53 8.61
C HIS A 205 -2.18 4.60 8.96
N GLY A 206 -1.89 5.46 9.92
CA GLY A 206 -2.81 6.53 10.31
C GLY A 206 -2.98 7.57 9.20
N ILE A 207 -4.08 8.29 9.27
CA ILE A 207 -4.31 9.52 8.50
C ILE A 207 -4.78 10.61 9.48
N PRO A 208 -4.64 11.91 9.13
CA PRO A 208 -5.22 12.98 9.94
C PRO A 208 -6.72 12.77 10.14
N LYS A 209 -7.17 12.93 11.39
CA LYS A 209 -8.60 12.81 11.74
C LYS A 209 -9.49 13.70 10.88
N ARG A 210 -8.98 14.87 10.49
CA ARG A 210 -9.66 15.80 9.59
C ARG A 210 -10.10 15.15 8.27
N ASN A 211 -9.30 14.22 7.70
CA ASN A 211 -9.67 13.55 6.45
C ASN A 211 -10.95 12.71 6.66
N PHE A 212 -11.02 11.97 7.76
CA PHE A 212 -12.22 11.22 8.14
C PHE A 212 -13.42 12.15 8.37
N ASP A 213 -13.24 13.24 9.09
CA ASP A 213 -14.31 14.24 9.36
C ASP A 213 -14.83 14.89 8.08
N LEU A 214 -14.03 14.94 7.00
CA LEU A 214 -14.38 15.43 5.67
C LEU A 214 -14.90 14.33 4.71
N GLY A 215 -15.06 13.10 5.20
CA GLY A 215 -15.71 12.02 4.45
C GLY A 215 -14.78 10.98 3.83
N ASP A 216 -13.48 10.97 4.16
CA ASP A 216 -12.61 9.86 3.78
C ASP A 216 -13.05 8.57 4.51
N PRO A 217 -13.41 7.49 3.79
CA PRO A 217 -13.99 6.30 4.40
C PRO A 217 -12.96 5.39 5.06
N TYR A 218 -11.67 5.70 4.98
CA TYR A 218 -10.55 4.82 5.34
C TYR A 218 -10.72 4.15 6.71
N HIS A 219 -11.05 4.94 7.74
CA HIS A 219 -11.25 4.43 9.11
C HIS A 219 -12.30 3.30 9.15
N CYS A 220 -13.47 3.52 8.53
CA CYS A 220 -14.54 2.54 8.49
C CYS A 220 -14.14 1.27 7.73
N LEU A 221 -13.37 1.43 6.64
CA LEU A 221 -12.88 0.31 5.84
C LEU A 221 -11.83 -0.52 6.60
N CYS A 222 -10.95 0.12 7.38
CA CYS A 222 -10.01 -0.56 8.28
C CYS A 222 -10.74 -1.40 9.33
N LEU A 223 -11.70 -0.80 10.03
CA LEU A 223 -12.52 -1.52 11.02
C LEU A 223 -13.28 -2.71 10.41
N LYS A 224 -13.81 -2.53 9.19
CA LYS A 224 -14.49 -3.61 8.47
C LYS A 224 -13.54 -4.75 8.12
N THR A 225 -12.32 -4.46 7.64
CA THR A 225 -11.31 -5.49 7.38
C THR A 225 -10.96 -6.25 8.66
N THR A 226 -10.65 -5.53 9.74
CA THR A 226 -10.37 -6.15 11.05
C THR A 226 -11.47 -7.10 11.48
N ARG A 227 -12.72 -6.64 11.46
CA ARG A 227 -13.89 -7.47 11.86
C ARG A 227 -14.00 -8.72 10.99
N LEU A 228 -13.95 -8.59 9.66
CA LEU A 228 -14.12 -9.73 8.76
C LEU A 228 -12.99 -10.76 8.89
N VAL A 229 -11.75 -10.33 9.11
CA VAL A 229 -10.62 -11.25 9.35
C VAL A 229 -10.77 -11.91 10.70
N SER A 230 -11.15 -11.18 11.76
CA SER A 230 -11.39 -11.73 13.10
C SER A 230 -12.54 -12.74 13.13
N GLU A 231 -13.65 -12.46 12.46
CA GLU A 231 -14.76 -13.40 12.26
C GLU A 231 -14.28 -14.68 11.56
N LYS A 232 -13.45 -14.53 10.52
CA LYS A 232 -12.89 -15.68 9.78
C LYS A 232 -11.94 -16.54 10.61
N LEU A 233 -11.23 -15.92 11.55
CA LEU A 233 -10.34 -16.60 12.51
C LEU A 233 -11.09 -17.17 13.72
N GLY A 234 -12.35 -16.80 13.93
CA GLY A 234 -13.13 -17.19 15.12
C GLY A 234 -12.65 -16.48 16.39
N LEU A 235 -12.09 -15.28 16.28
CA LEU A 235 -11.62 -14.51 17.43
C LEU A 235 -12.79 -13.84 18.16
N ASP A 236 -12.79 -13.94 19.50
CA ASP A 236 -13.68 -13.13 20.35
C ASP A 236 -13.29 -11.64 20.25
N GLU A 237 -14.27 -10.73 20.42
CA GLU A 237 -14.05 -9.28 20.34
C GLU A 237 -12.97 -8.76 21.30
N LYS A 238 -12.79 -9.45 22.44
CA LYS A 238 -11.74 -9.12 23.41
C LYS A 238 -10.34 -9.55 22.96
N MET A 239 -10.23 -10.45 21.98
CA MET A 239 -8.96 -11.00 21.49
C MET A 239 -8.34 -10.19 20.36
N TYR A 240 -8.98 -9.15 19.86
CA TYR A 240 -8.40 -8.31 18.82
C TYR A 240 -8.69 -6.83 19.04
N MET A 241 -7.93 -5.99 18.38
CA MET A 241 -8.18 -4.56 18.32
C MET A 241 -7.58 -3.93 17.06
N THR A 242 -8.11 -2.76 16.69
CA THR A 242 -7.57 -1.94 15.60
C THR A 242 -6.79 -0.77 16.16
N THR A 243 -5.60 -0.51 15.60
CA THR A 243 -4.76 0.64 15.94
C THR A 243 -4.26 1.36 14.70
N PHE A 244 -3.71 2.56 14.86
CA PHE A 244 -3.19 3.39 13.78
C PHE A 244 -1.77 3.84 14.08
N GLN A 245 -0.85 3.59 13.13
CA GLN A 245 0.58 3.87 13.23
C GLN A 245 1.01 5.12 12.49
N SER A 246 2.29 5.47 12.58
CA SER A 246 2.97 6.49 11.74
C SER A 246 2.44 7.91 11.91
N ARG A 247 1.97 8.28 13.13
CA ARG A 247 1.54 9.65 13.41
C ARG A 247 2.64 10.66 13.15
N PHE A 248 2.33 11.69 12.38
CA PHE A 248 3.27 12.74 12.04
C PHE A 248 2.70 14.15 12.28
N GLY A 249 3.52 15.02 12.89
CA GLY A 249 3.18 16.41 13.14
C GLY A 249 2.20 16.63 14.30
N PRO A 250 1.74 17.89 14.51
CA PRO A 250 0.95 18.26 15.68
C PRO A 250 -0.55 17.99 15.53
N SER A 251 -1.02 17.64 14.34
CA SER A 251 -2.44 17.38 14.08
C SER A 251 -2.91 16.11 14.80
N GLU A 252 -4.19 16.04 15.11
CA GLU A 252 -4.82 14.80 15.56
C GLU A 252 -4.98 13.84 14.40
N TRP A 253 -4.56 12.59 14.61
CA TRP A 253 -4.71 11.49 13.67
C TRP A 253 -5.72 10.47 14.18
N LEU A 254 -6.07 9.48 13.37
CA LEU A 254 -6.93 8.38 13.78
C LEU A 254 -6.33 7.65 14.98
N LYS A 255 -7.20 7.24 15.91
CA LYS A 255 -6.84 6.57 17.18
C LYS A 255 -7.51 5.20 17.27
N PRO A 256 -7.05 4.29 18.20
CA PRO A 256 -5.88 4.46 19.09
C PRO A 256 -4.55 4.41 18.36
N TYR A 257 -3.52 5.08 18.88
CA TYR A 257 -2.17 5.05 18.29
C TYR A 257 -1.47 3.74 18.65
N THR A 258 -0.79 3.13 17.67
CA THR A 258 -0.13 1.83 17.85
C THR A 258 0.93 1.89 18.93
N SER A 259 1.83 2.87 18.89
CA SER A 259 2.93 3.00 19.88
C SER A 259 2.42 3.20 21.31
N GLU A 260 1.40 4.05 21.52
CA GLU A 260 0.78 4.25 22.83
C GLU A 260 0.10 2.96 23.33
N THR A 261 -0.54 2.22 22.41
CA THR A 261 -1.14 0.91 22.72
C THR A 261 -0.09 -0.12 23.12
N MET A 262 1.06 -0.18 22.42
CA MET A 262 2.15 -1.10 22.76
C MET A 262 2.72 -0.83 24.16
N GLU A 263 2.81 0.44 24.55
CA GLU A 263 3.26 0.83 25.88
C GLU A 263 2.24 0.46 26.99
N GLU A 264 0.93 0.55 26.70
CA GLU A 264 -0.14 0.34 27.68
C GLU A 264 -0.47 -1.14 27.93
N LEU A 265 -0.49 -1.99 26.88
CA LEU A 265 -0.97 -3.37 26.94
C LEU A 265 -0.32 -4.22 28.05
N PRO A 266 1.01 -4.18 28.29
CA PRO A 266 1.62 -4.99 29.34
C PRO A 266 1.11 -4.65 30.74
N SER A 267 0.84 -3.35 31.01
CA SER A 267 0.28 -2.90 32.30
C SER A 267 -1.13 -3.42 32.54
N LEU A 268 -1.87 -3.76 31.47
CA LEU A 268 -3.19 -4.38 31.52
C LEU A 268 -3.13 -5.92 31.60
N GLY A 269 -1.93 -6.49 31.74
CA GLY A 269 -1.72 -7.94 31.81
C GLY A 269 -1.68 -8.65 30.44
N ILE A 270 -1.67 -7.90 29.34
CA ILE A 270 -1.59 -8.43 27.97
C ILE A 270 -0.12 -8.44 27.54
N LYS A 271 0.52 -9.59 27.63
CA LYS A 271 1.96 -9.77 27.44
C LYS A 271 2.36 -10.61 26.25
N ASP A 272 1.38 -11.26 25.59
CA ASP A 272 1.58 -12.07 24.37
C ASP A 272 0.65 -11.55 23.27
N ILE A 273 1.25 -10.91 22.24
CA ILE A 273 0.51 -10.31 21.15
C ILE A 273 1.02 -10.75 19.79
N MET A 274 0.12 -10.69 18.82
CA MET A 274 0.44 -10.83 17.41
C MET A 274 -0.01 -9.56 16.68
N VAL A 275 0.86 -9.02 15.82
CA VAL A 275 0.59 -7.75 15.10
C VAL A 275 0.54 -8.02 13.61
N VAL A 276 -0.47 -7.50 12.95
CA VAL A 276 -0.67 -7.61 11.50
C VAL A 276 -1.02 -6.24 10.91
N ALA A 277 -0.54 -5.96 9.70
CA ALA A 277 -0.68 -4.66 9.02
C ALA A 277 -1.50 -4.77 7.72
N PRO A 278 -2.83 -4.90 7.76
CA PRO A 278 -3.64 -5.20 6.56
C PRO A 278 -3.71 -4.07 5.52
N ALA A 279 -3.28 -2.85 5.83
CA ALA A 279 -3.23 -1.78 4.84
C ALA A 279 -2.08 -1.95 3.84
N PHE A 280 -1.11 -2.80 4.15
CA PHE A 280 0.08 -3.02 3.36
C PHE A 280 0.00 -4.36 2.63
N SER A 281 0.07 -4.32 1.31
CA SER A 281 0.04 -5.54 0.49
C SER A 281 1.39 -6.27 0.50
N VAL A 282 2.48 -5.51 0.65
CA VAL A 282 3.85 -6.01 0.73
C VAL A 282 4.60 -5.31 1.86
N ASP A 283 5.60 -6.00 2.42
CA ASP A 283 6.44 -5.44 3.45
C ASP A 283 7.25 -4.24 2.95
N CYS A 284 7.38 -3.26 3.82
CA CYS A 284 8.01 -1.97 3.54
C CYS A 284 8.67 -1.41 4.81
N LEU A 285 9.14 -0.18 4.75
CA LEU A 285 9.74 0.50 5.90
C LEU A 285 8.80 0.52 7.11
N GLU A 286 7.53 0.86 6.87
CA GLU A 286 6.50 1.02 7.89
C GLU A 286 6.09 -0.30 8.55
N THR A 287 6.39 -1.45 7.93
CA THR A 287 6.05 -2.76 8.50
C THR A 287 7.26 -3.42 9.17
N ILE A 288 8.43 -3.34 8.56
CA ILE A 288 9.62 -4.01 9.06
C ILE A 288 10.24 -3.17 10.20
N GLU A 289 10.52 -1.89 9.95
CA GLU A 289 11.18 -1.04 10.94
C GLU A 289 10.21 -0.55 12.00
N GLU A 290 9.08 0.08 11.61
CA GLU A 290 8.18 0.69 12.59
C GLU A 290 7.41 -0.35 13.42
N ILE A 291 6.96 -1.49 12.81
CA ILE A 291 6.18 -2.49 13.56
C ILE A 291 7.09 -3.56 14.17
N ASP A 292 7.90 -4.27 13.38
CA ASP A 292 8.64 -5.44 13.88
C ASP A 292 9.92 -5.07 14.64
N GLU A 293 10.41 -3.82 14.51
CA GLU A 293 11.53 -3.32 15.31
C GLU A 293 11.05 -2.32 16.38
N GLU A 294 10.61 -1.09 16.01
CA GLU A 294 10.32 -0.01 16.96
C GLU A 294 9.15 -0.36 17.90
N ASN A 295 7.98 -0.74 17.38
CA ASN A 295 6.82 -1.06 18.22
C ASN A 295 7.02 -2.33 19.05
N LYS A 296 7.76 -3.30 18.56
CA LYS A 296 8.17 -4.48 19.31
C LYS A 296 9.08 -4.10 20.48
N GLU A 297 10.06 -3.23 20.25
CA GLU A 297 10.92 -2.73 21.33
C GLU A 297 10.12 -1.97 22.40
N ILE A 298 9.19 -1.11 22.00
CA ILE A 298 8.29 -0.39 22.92
C ILE A 298 7.51 -1.39 23.78
N PHE A 299 6.89 -2.40 23.16
CA PHE A 299 6.09 -3.40 23.88
C PHE A 299 6.90 -4.22 24.87
N LEU A 300 8.08 -4.72 24.47
CA LEU A 300 8.96 -5.52 25.32
C LEU A 300 9.51 -4.68 26.48
N ASN A 301 9.92 -3.45 26.23
CA ASN A 301 10.41 -2.52 27.27
C ASN A 301 9.32 -2.14 28.28
N ALA A 302 8.06 -2.13 27.89
CA ALA A 302 6.92 -1.92 28.77
C ALA A 302 6.55 -3.14 29.63
N GLY A 303 7.22 -4.28 29.45
CA GLY A 303 6.99 -5.53 30.18
C GLY A 303 6.19 -6.58 29.41
N GLY A 304 6.06 -6.44 28.11
CA GLY A 304 5.57 -7.48 27.21
C GLY A 304 6.55 -8.67 27.15
N GLU A 305 6.05 -9.87 26.85
CA GLU A 305 6.86 -11.11 26.84
C GLU A 305 7.02 -11.67 25.43
N ASN A 306 5.93 -11.66 24.63
CA ASN A 306 5.93 -12.20 23.28
C ASN A 306 5.28 -11.21 22.31
N PHE A 307 6.05 -10.75 21.33
CA PHE A 307 5.58 -9.94 20.22
C PHE A 307 5.87 -10.68 18.91
N GLU A 308 4.87 -10.94 18.13
CA GLU A 308 5.02 -11.62 16.85
C GLU A 308 4.41 -10.81 15.71
N TYR A 309 5.24 -10.37 14.76
CA TYR A 309 4.78 -9.72 13.55
C TYR A 309 4.35 -10.76 12.50
N VAL A 310 3.19 -10.55 11.89
CA VAL A 310 2.72 -11.32 10.72
C VAL A 310 3.15 -10.58 9.47
N PRO A 311 4.09 -11.11 8.66
CA PRO A 311 4.49 -10.45 7.42
C PRO A 311 3.30 -10.14 6.52
N CYS A 312 3.39 -9.08 5.74
CA CYS A 312 2.41 -8.77 4.70
C CYS A 312 2.23 -9.95 3.76
N LEU A 313 1.19 -9.92 2.94
CA LEU A 313 0.91 -11.02 2.00
C LEU A 313 2.02 -11.21 0.97
N ASN A 314 2.79 -10.15 0.67
CA ASN A 314 3.94 -10.19 -0.22
C ASN A 314 3.61 -10.90 -1.56
N ASP A 315 4.46 -11.79 -1.99
CA ASP A 315 4.28 -12.60 -3.20
C ASP A 315 3.78 -14.03 -2.89
N SER A 316 3.05 -14.20 -1.75
CA SER A 316 2.47 -15.48 -1.35
C SER A 316 1.42 -15.97 -2.35
N ASP A 317 1.28 -17.28 -2.45
CA ASP A 317 0.37 -17.89 -3.43
C ASP A 317 -1.09 -17.47 -3.21
N ASP A 318 -1.53 -17.34 -1.96
CA ASP A 318 -2.90 -16.87 -1.64
C ASP A 318 -3.13 -15.43 -2.12
N HIS A 319 -2.11 -14.56 -1.98
CA HIS A 319 -2.17 -13.19 -2.49
C HIS A 319 -2.22 -13.15 -4.02
N ILE A 320 -1.37 -13.95 -4.67
CA ILE A 320 -1.35 -14.06 -6.15
C ILE A 320 -2.70 -14.58 -6.67
N GLN A 321 -3.29 -15.58 -6.03
CA GLN A 321 -4.60 -16.10 -6.41
C GLN A 321 -5.74 -15.07 -6.19
N PHE A 322 -5.67 -14.26 -5.13
CA PHE A 322 -6.59 -13.14 -4.94
C PHE A 322 -6.47 -12.13 -6.09
N ILE A 323 -5.26 -11.70 -6.43
CA ILE A 323 -5.01 -10.72 -7.52
C ILE A 323 -5.50 -11.28 -8.86
N LYS A 324 -5.16 -12.54 -9.18
CA LYS A 324 -5.63 -13.22 -10.38
C LYS A 324 -7.15 -13.19 -10.51
N LYS A 325 -7.86 -13.64 -9.48
CA LYS A 325 -9.34 -13.66 -9.49
C LYS A 325 -9.93 -12.26 -9.63
N THR A 326 -9.30 -11.26 -9.03
CA THR A 326 -9.71 -9.86 -9.17
C THR A 326 -9.56 -9.39 -10.61
N ILE A 327 -8.43 -9.66 -11.26
CA ILE A 327 -8.21 -9.33 -12.67
C ILE A 327 -9.24 -10.05 -13.57
N GLU A 328 -9.47 -11.34 -13.37
CA GLU A 328 -10.45 -12.13 -14.14
C GLU A 328 -11.87 -11.54 -14.01
N GLN A 329 -12.29 -11.20 -12.79
CA GLN A 329 -13.59 -10.58 -12.52
C GLN A 329 -13.75 -9.26 -13.27
N HIS A 330 -12.72 -8.40 -13.21
CA HIS A 330 -12.77 -7.07 -13.83
C HIS A 330 -12.56 -7.12 -15.35
N THR A 331 -11.87 -8.13 -15.88
CA THR A 331 -11.77 -8.36 -17.33
C THR A 331 -13.14 -8.74 -17.92
N ALA A 332 -13.95 -9.47 -17.18
CA ALA A 332 -15.29 -9.86 -17.65
C ALA A 332 -16.22 -8.65 -17.86
N SER A 333 -15.97 -7.53 -17.21
CA SER A 333 -16.78 -6.30 -17.37
C SER A 333 -16.51 -5.54 -18.68
N PHE A 334 -15.47 -5.90 -19.42
CA PHE A 334 -15.19 -5.32 -20.76
C PHE A 334 -15.83 -6.12 -21.92
N LYS A 335 -16.47 -7.23 -21.62
CA LYS A 335 -17.23 -8.03 -22.59
C LYS A 335 -18.68 -7.56 -22.65
#